data_c9c240a7b0c57642ef608a1d35052abb
#
_entry.id   c9c240a7b0c57642ef608a1d35052abb
#
_cell.length_a   1.000
_cell.length_b   1.000
_cell.length_c   1.000
_cell.angle_alpha   90.00
_cell.angle_beta   90.00
_cell.angle_gamma   90.00
#
_symmetry.space_group_name_H-M   'P 1'
#
loop_
_entity.id
_entity.type
_entity.pdbx_description
1 polymer ?
#
loop_
_entity_poly.entity_id
_entity_poly.type
_entity_poly.pdbx_seq_one_letter_code
_entity_poly.pdbx_strand_id
1 'polypeptide(L)'
;RVLDDELQRTYFLPVITEFGDIGEEFGVVHADVQTSSGPRHIEIRGIRSNIRLLSRQRALIEDTDGNRYELRDLRQLPKLTREILGL
;
A
#
# COMPACT_ATOMS: atom_id res chain seq x y z
N ARG A 1 23.29 5.34 15.48
CA ARG A 1 23.75 5.94 15.16
C ARG A 1 23.52 6.37 13.81
N VAL A 2 24.39 6.69 13.10
CA VAL A 2 24.22 7.07 11.72
C VAL A 2 23.40 6.02 10.97
N LEU A 3 23.69 4.77 11.24
CA LEU A 3 22.96 3.71 10.60
C LEU A 3 21.49 3.73 10.97
N ASP A 4 21.22 4.04 12.22
CA ASP A 4 19.83 4.10 12.64
C ASP A 4 19.08 5.20 11.92
N ASP A 5 19.72 6.35 11.76
CA ASP A 5 19.10 7.44 11.05
C ASP A 5 18.82 7.09 9.61
N GLU A 6 19.74 6.42 8.97
CA GLU A 6 19.55 6.02 7.59
C GLU A 6 18.45 4.98 7.47
N LEU A 7 18.40 4.05 8.41
CA LEU A 7 17.35 3.06 8.41
C LEU A 7 15.99 3.71 8.61
N GLN A 8 15.92 4.69 9.47
CA GLN A 8 14.66 5.38 9.66
C GLN A 8 14.21 6.09 8.40
N ARG A 9 15.11 6.72 7.71
CA ARG A 9 14.74 7.36 6.45
C ARG A 9 14.32 6.35 5.41
N THR A 10 15.00 5.22 5.37
CA THR A 10 14.68 4.17 4.41
C THR A 10 13.29 3.62 4.66
N TYR A 11 12.93 3.49 5.92
CA TYR A 11 11.65 2.89 6.29
C TYR A 11 10.57 3.91 6.52
N PHE A 12 10.83 5.14 6.24
CA PHE A 12 9.85 6.18 6.47
C PHE A 12 8.95 6.27 5.24
N LEU A 13 8.13 5.26 5.07
CA LEU A 13 7.21 5.17 3.95
C LEU A 13 5.88 5.78 4.32
N PRO A 14 5.17 6.37 3.36
CA PRO A 14 3.81 6.78 3.62
C PRO A 14 2.98 5.58 4.03
N VAL A 15 2.13 5.77 5.02
CA VAL A 15 1.24 4.72 5.50
C VAL A 15 -0.14 4.98 4.95
N ILE A 16 -0.74 3.99 4.32
CA ILE A 16 -2.10 4.12 3.85
C ILE A 16 -3.01 3.92 5.05
N THR A 17 -3.79 4.93 5.36
CA THR A 17 -4.69 4.89 6.51
C THR A 17 -6.11 4.56 6.13
N GLU A 18 -6.48 4.83 4.87
CA GLU A 18 -7.86 4.61 4.46
C GLU A 18 -7.90 4.45 2.94
N PHE A 19 -8.78 3.56 2.46
CA PHE A 19 -9.05 3.42 1.05
C PHE A 19 -10.39 4.07 0.73
N GLY A 20 -10.40 4.88 -0.34
CA GLY A 20 -11.63 5.39 -0.91
C GLY A 20 -12.08 4.51 -2.05
N ASP A 21 -12.32 5.13 -3.22
CA ASP A 21 -12.73 4.37 -4.38
C ASP A 21 -11.62 3.43 -4.83
N ILE A 22 -11.98 2.20 -5.16
CA ILE A 22 -11.02 1.21 -5.62
C ILE A 22 -11.68 0.40 -6.74
N GLY A 23 -10.89 0.08 -7.75
CA GLY A 23 -11.37 -0.71 -8.86
C GLY A 23 -10.23 -1.42 -9.56
N GLU A 24 -10.59 -2.34 -10.43
CA GLU A 24 -9.60 -3.09 -11.18
C GLU A 24 -10.02 -3.13 -12.64
N GLU A 25 -9.07 -2.84 -13.55
CA GLU A 25 -9.29 -2.92 -14.98
C GLU A 25 -8.04 -3.45 -15.65
N PHE A 26 -8.21 -4.49 -16.47
CA PHE A 26 -7.11 -5.02 -17.27
C PHE A 26 -5.87 -5.37 -16.43
N GLY A 27 -6.11 -5.90 -15.24
CA GLY A 27 -5.00 -6.31 -14.38
C GLY A 27 -4.35 -5.19 -13.60
N VAL A 28 -4.91 -3.98 -13.67
CA VAL A 28 -4.41 -2.84 -12.92
C VAL A 28 -5.44 -2.44 -11.89
N VAL A 29 -5.02 -2.37 -10.64
CA VAL A 29 -5.87 -1.88 -9.56
C VAL A 29 -5.62 -0.39 -9.41
N HIS A 30 -6.69 0.39 -9.39
CA HIS A 30 -6.54 1.80 -9.06
C HIS A 30 -7.34 2.12 -7.82
N ALA A 31 -6.77 2.95 -6.99
CA ALA A 31 -7.38 3.27 -5.71
C ALA A 31 -7.05 4.69 -5.30
N ASP A 32 -8.06 5.35 -4.73
CA ASP A 32 -7.84 6.60 -4.03
C ASP A 32 -7.60 6.26 -2.58
N VAL A 33 -6.51 6.77 -2.01
CA VAL A 33 -6.14 6.43 -0.65
C VAL A 33 -5.80 7.68 0.13
N GLN A 34 -5.98 7.59 1.44
CA GLN A 34 -5.43 8.58 2.36
C GLN A 34 -4.17 8.00 2.94
N THR A 35 -3.13 8.80 2.98
CA THR A 35 -1.86 8.37 3.54
C THR A 35 -1.39 9.35 4.58
N SER A 36 -0.34 8.97 5.30
CA SER A 36 0.28 9.87 6.26
C SER A 36 0.85 11.11 5.59
N SER A 37 1.02 11.08 4.27
CA SER A 37 1.51 12.23 3.50
C SER A 37 0.39 12.94 2.75
N GLY A 38 -0.87 12.60 3.01
CA GLY A 38 -2.02 13.22 2.37
C GLY A 38 -2.69 12.27 1.38
N PRO A 39 -3.71 12.77 0.67
CA PRO A 39 -4.42 11.92 -0.29
C PRO A 39 -3.56 11.59 -1.49
N ARG A 40 -3.73 10.38 -2.02
CA ARG A 40 -3.00 9.91 -3.19
C ARG A 40 -3.93 9.06 -4.05
N HIS A 41 -3.65 9.06 -5.34
CA HIS A 41 -4.25 8.10 -6.25
C HIS A 41 -3.14 7.16 -6.67
N ILE A 42 -3.33 5.86 -6.43
CA ILE A 42 -2.29 4.87 -6.75
C ILE A 42 -2.81 3.86 -7.75
N GLU A 43 -1.89 3.32 -8.53
CA GLU A 43 -2.18 2.24 -9.46
C GLU A 43 -1.20 1.11 -9.21
N ILE A 44 -1.71 -0.12 -9.14
CA ILE A 44 -0.90 -1.29 -8.87
C ILE A 44 -1.07 -2.25 -10.03
N ARG A 45 0.02 -2.52 -10.72
CA ARG A 45 0.00 -3.46 -11.82
C ARG A 45 0.60 -4.77 -11.34
N GLY A 46 -0.14 -5.86 -11.49
CA GLY A 46 0.36 -7.13 -11.04
C GLY A 46 0.37 -7.24 -9.52
N ILE A 47 -0.81 -7.40 -8.95
CA ILE A 47 -0.97 -7.42 -7.50
C ILE A 47 0.00 -8.39 -6.84
N ARG A 48 0.14 -9.58 -7.41
CA ARG A 48 0.97 -10.61 -6.78
C ARG A 48 2.44 -10.23 -6.72
N SER A 49 2.88 -9.40 -7.64
CA SER A 49 4.28 -9.00 -7.69
C SER A 49 4.55 -7.73 -6.89
N ASN A 50 3.52 -6.93 -6.65
CA ASN A 50 3.72 -5.60 -6.10
C ASN A 50 3.07 -5.40 -4.74
N ILE A 51 2.44 -6.44 -4.19
CA ILE A 51 1.96 -6.41 -2.82
C ILE A 51 2.64 -7.54 -2.08
N ARG A 52 3.32 -7.18 -1.00
CA ARG A 52 4.07 -8.16 -0.22
C ARG A 52 3.60 -8.12 1.22
N LEU A 53 3.18 -9.25 1.74
CA LEU A 53 2.79 -9.35 3.13
C LEU A 53 4.04 -9.36 3.99
N LEU A 54 4.08 -8.47 4.97
CA LEU A 54 5.17 -8.40 5.94
C LEU A 54 4.85 -9.21 7.19
N SER A 55 3.55 -9.30 7.50
CA SER A 55 3.07 -10.09 8.62
C SER A 55 1.59 -10.33 8.39
N ARG A 56 0.90 -10.89 9.38
CA ARG A 56 -0.53 -11.14 9.24
C ARG A 56 -1.34 -9.88 9.01
N GLN A 57 -0.85 -8.75 9.49
CA GLN A 57 -1.62 -7.51 9.47
C GLN A 57 -0.97 -6.42 8.66
N ARG A 58 0.25 -6.62 8.21
CA ARG A 58 1.01 -5.58 7.55
C ARG A 58 1.39 -5.99 6.15
N ALA A 59 1.36 -5.04 5.24
CA ALA A 59 1.72 -5.28 3.86
C ALA A 59 2.45 -4.08 3.30
N LEU A 60 3.22 -4.32 2.25
CA LEU A 60 3.91 -3.28 1.50
C LEU A 60 3.34 -3.29 0.10
N ILE A 61 3.01 -2.11 -0.40
CA ILE A 61 2.47 -1.95 -1.75
C ILE A 61 3.42 -1.08 -2.56
N GLU A 62 3.70 -1.51 -3.78
CA GLU A 62 4.46 -0.69 -4.71
C GLU A 62 3.57 -0.37 -5.91
N ASP A 63 3.47 0.92 -6.26
CA ASP A 63 2.64 1.33 -7.38
C ASP A 63 3.43 1.31 -8.69
N THR A 64 2.77 1.69 -9.79
CA THR A 64 3.38 1.64 -11.10
C THR A 64 4.49 2.66 -11.28
N ASP A 65 4.55 3.67 -10.43
CA ASP A 65 5.59 4.68 -10.48
C ASP A 65 6.77 4.34 -9.59
N GLY A 66 6.72 3.20 -8.92
CA GLY A 66 7.80 2.79 -8.03
C GLY A 66 7.69 3.35 -6.62
N ASN A 67 6.58 4.02 -6.31
CA ASN A 67 6.36 4.50 -4.96
C ASN A 67 5.88 3.36 -4.09
N ARG A 68 6.31 3.36 -2.84
CA ARG A 68 5.96 2.31 -1.89
C ARG A 68 5.14 2.87 -0.76
N TYR A 69 4.20 2.06 -0.30
CA TYR A 69 3.29 2.44 0.77
C TYR A 69 3.16 1.28 1.74
N GLU A 70 2.92 1.60 2.99
CA GLU A 70 2.76 0.59 4.01
C GLU A 70 1.31 0.52 4.46
N LEU A 71 0.79 -0.71 4.58
CA LEU A 71 -0.50 -0.98 5.23
C LEU A 71 -0.18 -1.57 6.58
N ARG A 72 -0.64 -0.93 7.65
CA ARG A 72 -0.29 -1.35 9.00
C ARG A 72 -1.32 -2.26 9.63
N ASP A 73 -2.55 -2.20 9.19
CA ASP A 73 -3.58 -3.04 9.79
C ASP A 73 -4.55 -3.51 8.73
N LEU A 74 -4.28 -4.69 8.20
CA LEU A 74 -5.10 -5.26 7.14
C LEU A 74 -6.52 -5.56 7.59
N ARG A 75 -6.72 -5.72 8.90
CA ARG A 75 -8.05 -6.03 9.41
C ARG A 75 -9.01 -4.88 9.26
N GLN A 76 -8.51 -3.67 9.12
CA GLN A 76 -9.36 -2.51 8.98
C GLN A 76 -9.77 -2.23 7.54
N LEU A 77 -9.26 -3.01 6.59
CA LEU A 77 -9.62 -2.81 5.21
C LEU A 77 -11.03 -3.31 4.95
N PRO A 78 -11.82 -2.58 4.14
CA PRO A 78 -13.12 -3.08 3.73
C PRO A 78 -12.97 -4.41 3.01
N LYS A 79 -14.02 -5.23 3.08
CA LYS A 79 -13.95 -6.55 2.47
C LYS A 79 -13.67 -6.48 0.98
N LEU A 80 -14.33 -5.55 0.28
CA LEU A 80 -14.12 -5.39 -1.15
C LEU A 80 -12.68 -5.04 -1.46
N THR A 81 -12.09 -4.15 -0.68
CA THR A 81 -10.70 -3.76 -0.87
C THR A 81 -9.78 -4.96 -0.69
N ARG A 82 -10.03 -5.75 0.34
CA ARG A 82 -9.20 -6.93 0.59
C ARG A 82 -9.31 -7.93 -0.55
N GLU A 83 -10.52 -8.11 -1.08
CA GLU A 83 -10.71 -9.03 -2.19
C GLU A 83 -9.99 -8.57 -3.44
N ILE A 84 -10.11 -7.29 -3.75
CA ILE A 84 -9.45 -6.74 -4.95
C ILE A 84 -7.95 -6.85 -4.83
N LEU A 85 -7.40 -6.61 -3.65
CA LEU A 85 -5.97 -6.66 -3.42
C LEU A 85 -5.45 -8.08 -3.18
N GLY A 86 -6.34 -9.05 -3.04
CA GLY A 86 -5.93 -10.42 -2.82
C GLY A 86 -5.42 -10.68 -1.41
N LEU A 87 -5.87 -9.91 -0.45
CA LEU A 87 -5.37 -10.03 0.93
C LEU A 87 -6.37 -10.77 1.88
#